data_d75347f854acacfe10c0714d967e40e7
#
_entry.id   d75347f854acacfe10c0714d967e40e7
#
_cell.length_a   1.000
_cell.length_b   1.000
_cell.length_c   1.000
_cell.angle_alpha   90.00
_cell.angle_beta   90.00
_cell.angle_gamma   90.00
#
_symmetry.space_group_name_H-M   'P 1'
#
loop_
_entity.id
_entity.type
_entity.pdbx_description
1 polymer ?
#
loop_
_entity_poly.entity_id
_entity_poly.type
_entity_poly.pdbx_seq_one_letter_code
_entity_poly.pdbx_strand_id
1 'polypeptide(L)'
;MSQDDLKESSGLQPKTVDVIYSMYMQYDKYKKEACLIEHSDQELGVLKLLRVHPELFDEVGIEHISVDEYQDTSNVQFEIINAMRKASCVKSLFIVGDDDQSIYGFRDANVELIKNFFDMIGETHGTDVRLMENRRSTGNIVDFAATLISFNEDRIDKKPKSTN
;
A
#
# COMPACT_ATOMS: atom_id res chain seq x y z
N MET A 1 -4.83 -18.22 -4.00
CA MET A 1 -6.23 -18.08 -4.46
C MET A 1 -6.54 -19.28 -5.34
N SER A 2 -7.58 -20.04 -5.04
CA SER A 2 -8.00 -21.17 -5.85
C SER A 2 -8.79 -20.72 -7.08
N GLN A 3 -8.99 -21.63 -8.03
CA GLN A 3 -9.84 -21.36 -9.21
C GLN A 3 -11.29 -21.06 -8.83
N ASP A 4 -11.78 -21.70 -7.77
CA ASP A 4 -13.15 -21.51 -7.28
C ASP A 4 -13.31 -20.15 -6.58
N ASP A 5 -12.31 -19.72 -5.78
CA ASP A 5 -12.30 -18.38 -5.17
C ASP A 5 -12.34 -17.28 -6.26
N LEU A 6 -11.65 -17.49 -7.38
CA LEU A 6 -11.67 -16.56 -8.52
C LEU A 6 -13.03 -16.52 -9.22
N LYS A 7 -13.74 -17.67 -9.34
CA LYS A 7 -15.08 -17.70 -9.91
C LYS A 7 -16.10 -16.94 -9.07
N GLU A 8 -15.97 -17.01 -7.76
CA GLU A 8 -16.88 -16.31 -6.83
C GLU A 8 -16.60 -14.80 -6.75
N SER A 9 -15.32 -14.41 -6.76
CA SER A 9 -14.92 -13.02 -6.49
C SER A 9 -14.80 -12.12 -7.72
N SER A 10 -14.54 -12.69 -8.91
CA SER A 10 -14.21 -11.89 -10.10
C SER A 10 -15.40 -11.24 -10.82
N GLY A 11 -16.61 -11.71 -10.60
CA GLY A 11 -17.80 -11.32 -11.38
C GLY A 11 -17.76 -11.72 -12.87
N LEU A 12 -16.74 -12.48 -13.29
CA LEU A 12 -16.58 -12.95 -14.66
C LEU A 12 -17.37 -14.25 -14.92
N GLN A 13 -17.64 -14.53 -16.19
CA GLN A 13 -18.24 -15.82 -16.55
C GLN A 13 -17.28 -16.97 -16.19
N PRO A 14 -17.78 -18.10 -15.65
CA PRO A 14 -16.95 -19.23 -15.23
C PRO A 14 -15.96 -19.73 -16.29
N LYS A 15 -16.40 -19.81 -17.56
CA LYS A 15 -15.53 -20.22 -18.67
C LYS A 15 -14.36 -19.25 -18.90
N THR A 16 -14.60 -17.95 -18.72
CA THR A 16 -13.53 -16.93 -18.83
C THR A 16 -12.52 -17.11 -17.72
N VAL A 17 -12.98 -17.35 -16.49
CA VAL A 17 -12.11 -17.63 -15.34
C VAL A 17 -11.26 -18.88 -15.58
N ASP A 18 -11.86 -19.94 -16.12
CA ASP A 18 -11.15 -21.20 -16.43
C ASP A 18 -10.00 -20.97 -17.41
N VAL A 19 -10.23 -20.16 -18.45
CA VAL A 19 -9.19 -19.81 -19.44
C VAL A 19 -8.09 -18.98 -18.79
N ILE A 20 -8.44 -17.91 -18.08
CA ILE A 20 -7.48 -17.03 -17.40
C ILE A 20 -6.64 -17.83 -16.40
N TYR A 21 -7.28 -18.67 -15.60
CA TYR A 21 -6.58 -19.50 -14.62
C TYR A 21 -5.61 -20.49 -15.29
N SER A 22 -6.04 -21.12 -16.38
CA SER A 22 -5.16 -22.02 -17.16
C SER A 22 -3.94 -21.29 -17.73
N MET A 23 -4.13 -20.09 -18.28
CA MET A 23 -3.02 -19.26 -18.79
C MET A 23 -2.08 -18.86 -17.65
N TYR A 24 -2.63 -18.43 -16.51
CA TYR A 24 -1.83 -18.10 -15.33
C TYR A 24 -0.99 -19.29 -14.85
N MET A 25 -1.56 -20.48 -14.76
CA MET A 25 -0.83 -21.67 -14.34
C MET A 25 0.29 -22.06 -15.29
N GLN A 26 0.08 -21.89 -16.62
CA GLN A 26 1.12 -22.11 -17.61
C GLN A 26 2.25 -21.08 -17.50
N TYR A 27 1.89 -19.81 -17.27
CA TYR A 27 2.84 -18.73 -17.07
C TYR A 27 3.67 -18.93 -15.78
N ASP A 28 3.02 -19.28 -14.67
CA ASP A 28 3.69 -19.56 -13.39
C ASP A 28 4.66 -20.76 -13.53
N LYS A 29 4.25 -21.80 -14.25
CA LYS A 29 5.12 -22.93 -14.56
C LYS A 29 6.34 -22.49 -15.39
N TYR A 30 6.13 -21.69 -16.43
CA TYR A 30 7.22 -21.15 -17.25
C TYR A 30 8.21 -20.32 -16.43
N LYS A 31 7.72 -19.41 -15.56
CA LYS A 31 8.59 -18.64 -14.66
C LYS A 31 9.47 -19.55 -13.80
N LYS A 32 8.88 -20.57 -13.20
CA LYS A 32 9.61 -21.53 -12.35
C LYS A 32 10.67 -22.30 -13.11
N GLU A 33 10.35 -22.81 -14.31
CA GLU A 33 11.28 -23.55 -15.15
C GLU A 33 12.44 -22.67 -15.67
N ALA A 34 12.15 -21.40 -15.95
CA ALA A 34 13.12 -20.42 -16.42
C ALA A 34 13.89 -19.70 -15.29
N CYS A 35 13.59 -20.00 -14.02
CA CYS A 35 14.13 -19.31 -12.84
C CYS A 35 13.90 -17.78 -12.89
N LEU A 36 12.74 -17.34 -13.36
CA LEU A 36 12.33 -15.94 -13.44
C LEU A 36 11.44 -15.57 -12.26
N ILE A 37 11.59 -14.33 -11.79
CA ILE A 37 10.74 -13.72 -10.75
C ILE A 37 10.26 -12.35 -11.23
N GLU A 38 9.04 -11.99 -10.87
CA GLU A 38 8.45 -10.68 -11.05
C GLU A 38 8.52 -9.87 -9.75
N HIS A 39 8.24 -8.56 -9.82
CA HIS A 39 8.18 -7.70 -8.63
C HIS A 39 7.13 -8.20 -7.62
N SER A 40 5.97 -8.61 -8.09
CA SER A 40 4.92 -9.20 -7.25
C SER A 40 5.35 -10.50 -6.56
N ASP A 41 6.15 -11.33 -7.23
CA ASP A 41 6.70 -12.56 -6.61
C ASP A 41 7.66 -12.23 -5.47
N GLN A 42 8.44 -11.13 -5.60
CA GLN A 42 9.34 -10.67 -4.54
C GLN A 42 8.56 -10.23 -3.30
N GLU A 43 7.54 -9.37 -3.47
CA GLU A 43 6.69 -8.90 -2.39
C GLU A 43 5.97 -10.06 -1.68
N LEU A 44 5.32 -10.93 -2.44
CA LEU A 44 4.64 -12.11 -1.90
C LEU A 44 5.62 -13.09 -1.23
N GLY A 45 6.82 -13.22 -1.77
CA GLY A 45 7.90 -14.03 -1.20
C GLY A 45 8.34 -13.51 0.16
N VAL A 46 8.58 -12.19 0.27
CA VAL A 46 8.93 -11.52 1.53
C VAL A 46 7.80 -11.67 2.55
N LEU A 47 6.55 -11.39 2.14
CA LEU A 47 5.40 -11.54 3.04
C LEU A 47 5.27 -12.97 3.58
N LYS A 48 5.43 -13.97 2.71
CA LYS A 48 5.40 -15.38 3.12
C LYS A 48 6.53 -15.70 4.08
N LEU A 49 7.73 -15.21 3.81
CA LEU A 49 8.90 -15.42 4.66
C LEU A 49 8.67 -14.83 6.07
N LEU A 50 8.23 -13.59 6.16
CA LEU A 50 7.94 -12.90 7.42
C LEU A 50 6.81 -13.56 8.22
N ARG A 51 5.83 -14.19 7.55
CA ARG A 51 4.75 -14.93 8.23
C ARG A 51 5.21 -16.26 8.81
N VAL A 52 6.16 -16.93 8.15
CA VAL A 52 6.69 -18.25 8.58
C VAL A 52 7.85 -18.08 9.56
N HIS A 53 8.66 -17.05 9.35
CA HIS A 53 9.91 -16.78 10.07
C HIS A 53 9.97 -15.31 10.51
N PRO A 54 9.09 -14.86 11.43
CA PRO A 54 9.08 -13.47 11.88
C PRO A 54 10.39 -13.07 12.59
N GLU A 55 11.11 -14.02 13.17
CA GLU A 55 12.39 -13.83 13.85
C GLU A 55 13.49 -13.30 12.91
N LEU A 56 13.41 -13.56 11.61
CA LEU A 56 14.40 -13.07 10.65
C LEU A 56 14.48 -11.54 10.62
N PHE A 57 13.37 -10.86 10.85
CA PHE A 57 13.39 -9.40 10.88
C PHE A 57 14.08 -8.86 12.13
N ASP A 58 13.96 -9.56 13.27
CA ASP A 58 14.69 -9.22 14.48
C ASP A 58 16.22 -9.35 14.29
N GLU A 59 16.68 -10.33 13.50
CA GLU A 59 18.10 -10.50 13.19
C GLU A 59 18.66 -9.33 12.33
N VAL A 60 17.81 -8.69 11.53
CA VAL A 60 18.21 -7.49 10.74
C VAL A 60 18.46 -6.29 11.66
N GLY A 61 17.78 -6.21 12.81
CA GLY A 61 17.99 -5.18 13.83
C GLY A 61 17.50 -3.79 13.47
N ILE A 62 16.49 -3.68 12.59
CA ILE A 62 15.89 -2.39 12.23
C ILE A 62 14.95 -1.94 13.34
N GLU A 63 15.27 -0.82 13.98
CA GLU A 63 14.51 -0.27 15.11
C GLU A 63 13.43 0.74 14.68
N HIS A 64 13.61 1.41 13.55
CA HIS A 64 12.73 2.47 13.09
C HIS A 64 12.38 2.27 11.62
N ILE A 65 11.09 2.27 11.31
CA ILE A 65 10.57 2.14 9.95
C ILE A 65 9.96 3.48 9.55
N SER A 66 10.38 4.02 8.40
CA SER A 66 9.78 5.20 7.79
C SER A 66 9.34 4.89 6.37
N VAL A 67 8.08 5.18 6.06
CA VAL A 67 7.49 4.94 4.74
C VAL A 67 7.00 6.26 4.17
N ASP A 68 7.57 6.64 3.02
CA ASP A 68 7.17 7.80 2.24
C ASP A 68 6.13 7.44 1.18
N GLU A 69 5.38 8.42 0.69
CA GLU A 69 4.33 8.26 -0.33
C GLU A 69 3.34 7.13 0.01
N TYR A 70 2.93 7.07 1.29
CA TYR A 70 2.16 5.94 1.82
C TYR A 70 0.81 5.75 1.14
N GLN A 71 0.23 6.79 0.51
CA GLN A 71 -1.01 6.70 -0.28
C GLN A 71 -0.89 5.77 -1.50
N ASP A 72 0.35 5.45 -1.93
CA ASP A 72 0.61 4.55 -3.05
C ASP A 72 0.87 3.10 -2.62
N THR A 73 0.71 2.82 -1.33
CA THR A 73 0.94 1.48 -0.76
C THR A 73 -0.16 0.51 -1.19
N SER A 74 0.24 -0.67 -1.66
CA SER A 74 -0.67 -1.79 -1.95
C SER A 74 -1.02 -2.57 -0.68
N ASN A 75 -2.09 -3.38 -0.74
CA ASN A 75 -2.45 -4.25 0.38
C ASN A 75 -1.32 -5.24 0.75
N VAL A 76 -0.56 -5.75 -0.23
CA VAL A 76 0.56 -6.65 0.01
C VAL A 76 1.69 -5.93 0.74
N GLN A 77 2.02 -4.72 0.30
CA GLN A 77 3.04 -3.89 0.95
C GLN A 77 2.63 -3.50 2.38
N PHE A 78 1.36 -3.16 2.59
CA PHE A 78 0.81 -2.94 3.92
C PHE A 78 1.01 -4.17 4.83
N GLU A 79 0.69 -5.36 4.36
CA GLU A 79 0.87 -6.59 5.14
C GLU A 79 2.34 -6.85 5.48
N ILE A 80 3.27 -6.54 4.57
CA ILE A 80 4.72 -6.60 4.83
C ILE A 80 5.10 -5.63 5.94
N ILE A 81 4.72 -4.34 5.81
CA ILE A 81 5.00 -3.30 6.81
C ILE A 81 4.42 -3.69 8.16
N ASN A 82 3.18 -4.21 8.18
CA ASN A 82 2.49 -4.63 9.39
C ASN A 82 3.15 -5.86 10.04
N ALA A 83 3.71 -6.78 9.26
CA ALA A 83 4.51 -7.89 9.77
C ALA A 83 5.83 -7.39 10.37
N MET A 84 6.54 -6.50 9.65
CA MET A 84 7.82 -5.93 10.10
C MET A 84 7.67 -5.14 11.41
N ARG A 85 6.63 -4.29 11.54
CA ARG A 85 6.42 -3.48 12.75
C ARG A 85 6.16 -4.30 14.02
N LYS A 86 5.71 -5.54 13.88
CA LYS A 86 5.44 -6.46 15.00
C LYS A 86 6.69 -7.17 15.51
N ALA A 87 7.82 -7.04 14.82
CA ALA A 87 9.08 -7.58 15.28
C ALA A 87 9.54 -6.90 16.57
N SER A 88 10.21 -7.65 17.45
CA SER A 88 10.57 -7.18 18.79
C SER A 88 11.61 -6.06 18.79
N CYS A 89 12.42 -5.97 17.72
CA CYS A 89 13.41 -4.92 17.54
C CYS A 89 12.81 -3.57 17.15
N VAL A 90 11.59 -3.53 16.55
CA VAL A 90 11.00 -2.31 16.01
C VAL A 90 10.39 -1.45 17.12
N LYS A 91 10.87 -0.22 17.23
CA LYS A 91 10.45 0.77 18.22
C LYS A 91 9.45 1.78 17.70
N SER A 92 9.47 2.08 16.40
CA SER A 92 8.55 3.03 15.79
C SER A 92 8.29 2.73 14.32
N LEU A 93 7.05 3.06 13.91
CA LEU A 93 6.64 3.16 12.52
C LEU A 93 6.19 4.60 12.26
N PHE A 94 6.78 5.23 11.25
CA PHE A 94 6.41 6.55 10.76
C PHE A 94 5.99 6.44 9.30
N ILE A 95 4.83 6.98 8.98
CA ILE A 95 4.34 7.07 7.61
C ILE A 95 4.13 8.52 7.23
N VAL A 96 4.38 8.85 5.97
CA VAL A 96 4.04 10.15 5.41
C VAL A 96 3.42 9.96 4.02
N GLY A 97 2.45 10.79 3.70
CA GLY A 97 1.76 10.73 2.41
C GLY A 97 0.65 11.75 2.31
N ASP A 98 0.01 11.80 1.18
CA ASP A 98 -1.07 12.72 0.86
C ASP A 98 -2.15 11.96 0.07
N ASP A 99 -3.31 11.71 0.69
CA ASP A 99 -4.44 11.00 0.08
C ASP A 99 -4.94 11.67 -1.21
N ASP A 100 -4.81 13.00 -1.32
CA ASP A 100 -5.17 13.76 -2.53
C ASP A 100 -4.21 13.47 -3.71
N GLN A 101 -3.05 12.86 -3.47
CA GLN A 101 -2.08 12.48 -4.48
C GLN A 101 -2.14 11.00 -4.87
N SER A 102 -3.11 10.25 -4.35
CA SER A 102 -3.29 8.83 -4.69
C SER A 102 -3.81 8.65 -6.10
N ILE A 103 -2.92 8.40 -7.05
CA ILE A 103 -3.23 8.22 -8.48
C ILE A 103 -2.89 6.82 -9.00
N TYR A 104 -2.34 5.94 -8.16
CA TYR A 104 -1.87 4.62 -8.55
C TYR A 104 -2.83 3.47 -8.19
N GLY A 105 -4.13 3.74 -8.07
CA GLY A 105 -5.15 2.70 -7.85
C GLY A 105 -5.12 1.60 -8.93
N PHE A 106 -4.72 1.92 -10.17
CA PHE A 106 -4.52 0.93 -11.23
C PHE A 106 -3.29 0.01 -11.03
N ARG A 107 -2.46 0.29 -10.02
CA ARG A 107 -1.33 -0.54 -9.55
C ARG A 107 -1.58 -1.12 -8.17
N ASP A 108 -2.83 -1.36 -7.81
CA ASP A 108 -3.25 -1.91 -6.52
C ASP A 108 -2.97 -1.01 -5.30
N ALA A 109 -2.62 0.28 -5.50
CA ALA A 109 -2.55 1.22 -4.40
C ALA A 109 -3.92 1.37 -3.73
N ASN A 110 -3.93 1.37 -2.40
CA ASN A 110 -5.15 1.44 -1.61
C ASN A 110 -5.11 2.67 -0.68
N VAL A 111 -5.78 3.75 -1.10
CA VAL A 111 -5.82 5.00 -0.34
C VAL A 111 -6.46 4.86 1.05
N GLU A 112 -7.31 3.85 1.26
CA GLU A 112 -7.91 3.60 2.57
C GLU A 112 -6.86 3.27 3.65
N LEU A 113 -5.70 2.76 3.25
CA LEU A 113 -4.60 2.45 4.17
C LEU A 113 -4.05 3.70 4.87
N ILE A 114 -3.97 4.85 4.18
CA ILE A 114 -3.53 6.11 4.80
C ILE A 114 -4.69 6.80 5.53
N LYS A 115 -5.90 6.76 4.97
CA LYS A 115 -7.07 7.41 5.57
C LYS A 115 -7.47 6.79 6.91
N ASN A 116 -7.33 5.48 7.02
CA ASN A 116 -7.73 4.69 8.20
C ASN A 116 -6.52 4.03 8.88
N PHE A 117 -5.34 4.65 8.82
CA PHE A 117 -4.08 4.02 9.21
C PHE A 117 -4.10 3.39 10.60
N PHE A 118 -4.52 4.12 11.63
CA PHE A 118 -4.53 3.61 13.01
C PHE A 118 -5.47 2.41 13.18
N ASP A 119 -6.64 2.47 12.57
CA ASP A 119 -7.62 1.37 12.61
C ASP A 119 -7.06 0.14 11.89
N MET A 120 -6.42 0.34 10.72
CA MET A 120 -5.85 -0.73 9.93
C MET A 120 -4.70 -1.47 10.62
N ILE A 121 -3.89 -0.76 11.41
CA ILE A 121 -2.82 -1.38 12.20
C ILE A 121 -3.28 -1.84 13.58
N GLY A 122 -4.52 -1.53 13.98
CA GLY A 122 -5.08 -1.90 15.27
C GLY A 122 -4.46 -1.15 16.45
N GLU A 123 -4.02 0.08 16.23
CA GLU A 123 -3.43 0.93 17.27
C GLU A 123 -4.39 2.04 17.69
N THR A 124 -4.47 2.30 18.98
CA THR A 124 -5.27 3.39 19.53
C THR A 124 -4.43 4.60 19.93
N HIS A 125 -3.11 4.45 19.89
CA HIS A 125 -2.16 5.49 20.31
C HIS A 125 -1.19 5.80 19.19
N GLY A 126 -1.17 7.06 18.79
CA GLY A 126 -0.26 7.56 17.77
C GLY A 126 -0.41 9.08 17.66
N THR A 127 0.46 9.69 16.87
CA THR A 127 0.42 11.14 16.62
C THR A 127 0.16 11.37 15.15
N ASP A 128 -0.97 12.03 14.86
CA ASP A 128 -1.27 12.56 13.52
C ASP A 128 -0.76 13.99 13.43
N VAL A 129 0.10 14.25 12.45
CA VAL A 129 0.66 15.60 12.19
C VAL A 129 0.31 16.01 10.76
N ARG A 130 -0.42 17.12 10.62
CA ARG A 130 -0.81 17.66 9.32
C ARG A 130 0.06 18.85 8.94
N LEU A 131 0.79 18.72 7.83
CA LEU A 131 1.59 19.79 7.27
C LEU A 131 0.71 20.69 6.39
N MET A 132 0.31 21.84 6.93
CA MET A 132 -0.62 22.78 6.28
C MET A 132 0.10 23.88 5.49
N GLU A 133 1.42 24.03 5.65
CA GLU A 133 2.22 25.04 4.95
C GLU A 133 2.80 24.47 3.65
N ASN A 134 2.38 25.01 2.52
CA ASN A 134 2.97 24.71 1.23
C ASN A 134 4.10 25.69 0.93
N ARG A 135 5.34 25.18 0.99
CA ARG A 135 6.57 25.96 0.75
C ARG A 135 7.13 25.77 -0.67
N ARG A 136 6.44 25.01 -1.51
CA ARG A 136 6.85 24.66 -2.88
C ARG A 136 6.21 25.59 -3.92
N SER A 137 4.88 25.79 -3.81
CA SER A 137 4.07 26.42 -4.83
C SER A 137 3.55 27.79 -4.39
N THR A 138 3.36 28.71 -5.34
CA THR A 138 2.72 30.00 -5.10
C THR A 138 1.24 29.84 -4.73
N GLY A 139 0.66 30.87 -4.09
CA GLY A 139 -0.72 30.84 -3.62
C GLY A 139 -1.73 30.50 -4.72
N ASN A 140 -1.60 31.09 -5.90
CA ASN A 140 -2.51 30.82 -7.02
C ASN A 140 -2.52 29.33 -7.45
N ILE A 141 -1.37 28.66 -7.41
CA ILE A 141 -1.28 27.22 -7.72
C ILE A 141 -1.94 26.40 -6.62
N VAL A 142 -1.68 26.74 -5.36
CA VAL A 142 -2.28 26.05 -4.21
C VAL A 142 -3.80 26.19 -4.22
N ASP A 143 -4.32 27.41 -4.44
CA ASP A 143 -5.75 27.69 -4.47
C ASP A 143 -6.45 26.98 -5.63
N PHE A 144 -5.82 26.94 -6.83
CA PHE A 144 -6.34 26.22 -7.98
C PHE A 144 -6.41 24.70 -7.69
N ALA A 145 -5.33 24.12 -7.18
CA ALA A 145 -5.28 22.70 -6.84
C ALA A 145 -6.31 22.36 -5.74
N ALA A 146 -6.42 23.21 -4.69
CA ALA A 146 -7.39 23.03 -3.63
C ALA A 146 -8.84 23.09 -4.14
N THR A 147 -9.12 23.98 -5.11
CA THR A 147 -10.42 24.06 -5.75
C THR A 147 -10.73 22.78 -6.55
N LEU A 148 -9.79 22.29 -7.34
CA LEU A 148 -9.96 21.05 -8.12
C LEU A 148 -10.23 19.86 -7.22
N ILE A 149 -9.41 19.67 -6.20
CA ILE A 149 -9.50 18.49 -5.31
C ILE A 149 -10.75 18.55 -4.39
N SER A 150 -11.34 19.73 -4.18
CA SER A 150 -12.54 19.87 -3.37
C SER A 150 -13.79 19.17 -3.92
N PHE A 151 -13.76 18.74 -5.20
CA PHE A 151 -14.82 17.93 -5.80
C PHE A 151 -14.76 16.47 -5.34
N ASN A 152 -13.66 16.02 -4.72
CA ASN A 152 -13.58 14.72 -4.08
C ASN A 152 -14.16 14.85 -2.66
N GLU A 153 -15.26 14.15 -2.40
CA GLU A 153 -15.93 14.18 -1.10
C GLU A 153 -15.23 13.26 -0.06
N ASP A 154 -14.66 12.16 -0.53
CA ASP A 154 -14.03 11.14 0.33
C ASP A 154 -12.51 11.37 0.46
N ARG A 155 -12.13 12.33 1.30
CA ARG A 155 -10.75 12.75 1.53
C ARG A 155 -10.49 13.20 2.97
N ILE A 156 -9.24 13.19 3.38
CA ILE A 156 -8.82 13.79 4.65
C ILE A 156 -8.97 15.33 4.53
N ASP A 157 -9.73 15.96 5.42
CA ASP A 157 -9.92 17.42 5.38
C ASP A 157 -8.61 18.15 5.71
N LYS A 158 -8.14 18.92 4.74
CA LYS A 158 -6.92 19.73 4.83
C LYS A 158 -7.05 20.97 3.96
N LYS A 159 -6.49 22.07 4.46
CA LYS A 159 -6.54 23.39 3.79
C LYS A 159 -5.12 23.96 3.72
N PRO A 160 -4.28 23.47 2.83
CA PRO A 160 -2.91 23.93 2.70
C PRO A 160 -2.88 25.40 2.31
N LYS A 161 -1.93 26.15 2.87
CA LYS A 161 -1.69 27.56 2.57
C LYS A 161 -0.27 27.72 2.03
N SER A 162 -0.12 28.48 0.94
CA SER A 162 1.20 28.84 0.46
C SER A 162 1.87 29.82 1.42
N THR A 163 3.16 29.63 1.61
CA THR A 163 4.05 30.56 2.32
C THR A 163 5.01 31.27 1.37
N ASN A 164 4.83 31.07 0.04
CA ASN A 164 5.57 31.72 -1.04
C ASN A 164 4.75 32.84 -1.69
#